data_4d1925f1551177a2da10e7050dc73829
#
_entry.id   4d1925f1551177a2da10e7050dc73829
#
_cell.length_a   1.000
_cell.length_b   1.000
_cell.length_c   1.000
_cell.angle_alpha   90.00
_cell.angle_beta   90.00
_cell.angle_gamma   90.00
#
_symmetry.space_group_name_H-M   'P 1'
#
loop_
_entity.id
_entity.type
_entity.pdbx_description
1 polymer ?
#
loop_
_entity_poly.entity_id
_entity_poly.type
_entity_poly.pdbx_seq_one_letter_code
_entity_poly.pdbx_strand_id
1 'polypeptide(L)' 'MENMMQHLQDLYTKKKGLDLEWEQEHLKEGRYTLNMVKIDRRVREVISHIKMAEAKKEHMQNKIEEVAPQVSVAT' A
#
# COMPACT_ATOMS: atom_id res chain seq x y z
N MET A 1 -13.94 14.07 -6.37
CA MET A 1 -12.51 14.12 -6.02
C MET A 1 -12.15 12.91 -5.16
N GLU A 2 -11.16 12.18 -5.59
CA GLU A 2 -10.72 11.00 -4.87
C GLU A 2 -9.94 11.39 -3.63
N ASN A 3 -10.33 10.90 -2.48
CA ASN A 3 -9.59 11.19 -1.26
C ASN A 3 -8.51 10.13 -1.03
N MET A 4 -7.61 10.42 -0.10
CA MET A 4 -6.47 9.54 0.20
C MET A 4 -6.89 8.18 0.74
N MET A 5 -7.98 8.13 1.50
CA MET A 5 -8.49 6.86 2.04
C MET A 5 -8.98 5.95 0.91
N GLN A 6 -9.69 6.53 -0.06
CA GLN A 6 -10.17 5.78 -1.23
C GLN A 6 -8.98 5.23 -2.03
N HIS A 7 -7.97 6.06 -2.23
CA HIS A 7 -6.76 5.65 -2.94
C HIS A 7 -6.06 4.49 -2.24
N LEU A 8 -5.93 4.56 -0.92
CA LEU A 8 -5.35 3.48 -0.14
C LEU A 8 -6.16 2.19 -0.23
N GLN A 9 -7.48 2.29 -0.14
CA GLN A 9 -8.35 1.14 -0.27
C GLN A 9 -8.19 0.48 -1.63
N ASP A 10 -8.11 1.28 -2.68
CA ASP A 10 -7.90 0.76 -4.04
C ASP A 10 -6.58 0.01 -4.15
N LEU A 11 -5.53 0.55 -3.54
CA LEU A 11 -4.21 -0.09 -3.54
C LEU A 11 -4.23 -1.41 -2.77
N TYR A 12 -4.88 -1.45 -1.61
CA TYR A 12 -4.99 -2.68 -0.82
C TYR A 12 -5.81 -3.74 -1.56
N THR A 13 -6.87 -3.33 -2.21
CA THR A 13 -7.70 -4.24 -3.02
C THR A 13 -6.88 -4.82 -4.17
N LYS A 14 -6.11 -3.98 -4.83
CA LYS A 14 -5.24 -4.40 -5.92
C LYS A 14 -4.19 -5.39 -5.45
N LYS A 15 -3.57 -5.11 -4.30
CA LYS A 15 -2.58 -6.02 -3.72
C LYS A 15 -3.19 -7.37 -3.39
N LYS A 16 -4.38 -7.37 -2.79
CA LYS A 16 -5.08 -8.60 -2.45
C LYS A 16 -5.39 -9.44 -3.68
N GLY A 17 -5.82 -8.79 -4.75
CA GLY A 17 -6.08 -9.46 -6.03
C GLY A 17 -4.82 -10.09 -6.60
N LEU A 18 -3.69 -9.40 -6.54
CA LEU A 18 -2.42 -9.90 -7.01
C LEU A 18 -1.93 -11.08 -6.17
N ASP A 19 -2.08 -11.01 -4.85
CA ASP A 19 -1.72 -12.09 -3.95
C ASP A 19 -2.54 -13.35 -4.27
N LEU A 20 -3.81 -13.19 -4.58
CA LEU A 20 -4.69 -14.29 -4.97
C LEU A 20 -4.25 -14.88 -6.29
N GLU A 21 -3.92 -14.06 -7.28
CA GLU A 21 -3.43 -14.52 -8.57
C GLU A 21 -2.16 -15.35 -8.39
N TRP A 22 -1.25 -14.87 -7.54
CA TRP A 22 -0.01 -15.57 -7.26
C TRP A 22 -0.30 -16.96 -6.66
N GLU A 23 -1.19 -17.02 -5.68
CA GLU A 23 -1.55 -18.25 -5.01
C GLU A 23 -2.19 -19.24 -5.97
N GLN A 24 -3.10 -18.77 -6.81
CA GLN A 24 -3.75 -19.61 -7.81
C GLN A 24 -2.74 -20.16 -8.82
N GLU A 25 -1.82 -19.33 -9.26
CA GLU A 25 -0.78 -19.75 -10.18
C GLU A 25 0.13 -20.80 -9.53
N HIS A 26 0.49 -20.60 -8.28
CA HIS A 26 1.33 -21.53 -7.52
C HIS A 26 0.63 -22.87 -7.36
N LEU A 27 -0.65 -22.88 -7.01
CA LEU A 27 -1.43 -24.10 -6.86
C LEU A 27 -1.57 -24.85 -8.18
N LYS A 28 -1.74 -24.12 -9.26
CA LYS A 28 -1.92 -24.69 -10.59
C LYS A 28 -0.63 -25.31 -11.12
N GLU A 29 0.49 -24.60 -10.97
CA GLU A 29 1.77 -25.04 -11.54
C GLU A 29 2.57 -25.94 -10.60
N GLY A 30 2.36 -25.83 -9.30
CA GLY A 30 3.10 -26.61 -8.32
C GLY A 30 4.56 -26.21 -8.19
N ARG A 31 4.95 -25.10 -8.79
CA ARG A 31 6.31 -24.59 -8.75
C ARG A 31 6.33 -23.09 -8.98
N TYR A 32 7.47 -22.48 -8.75
CA TYR A 32 7.64 -21.04 -8.97
C TYR A 32 7.87 -20.79 -10.47
N THR A 33 6.95 -20.09 -11.10
CA THR A 33 6.95 -19.86 -12.55
C THR A 33 7.31 -18.42 -12.88
N LEU A 34 7.56 -18.17 -14.17
CA LEU A 34 7.81 -16.83 -14.66
C LEU A 34 6.61 -15.91 -14.45
N ASN A 35 5.39 -16.45 -14.55
CA ASN A 35 4.18 -15.69 -14.28
C ASN A 35 4.15 -15.20 -12.81
N MET A 36 4.59 -16.06 -11.89
CA MET A 36 4.66 -15.70 -10.48
C MET A 36 5.70 -14.60 -10.25
N VAL A 37 6.82 -14.64 -10.97
CA VAL A 37 7.82 -13.57 -10.91
C VAL A 37 7.22 -12.24 -11.35
N LYS A 38 6.43 -12.25 -12.40
CA LYS A 38 5.76 -11.05 -12.90
C LYS A 38 4.74 -10.52 -11.89
N ILE A 39 3.97 -11.42 -11.28
CA ILE A 39 3.01 -11.05 -10.26
C ILE A 39 3.73 -10.46 -9.05
N ASP A 40 4.82 -11.09 -8.61
CA ASP A 40 5.64 -10.57 -7.50
C ASP A 40 6.13 -9.15 -7.76
N ARG A 41 6.54 -8.87 -8.99
CA ARG A 41 6.99 -7.53 -9.36
C ARG A 41 5.87 -6.52 -9.20
N ARG A 42 4.67 -6.87 -9.65
CA ARG A 42 3.50 -6.00 -9.51
C ARG A 42 3.13 -5.79 -8.05
N VAL A 43 3.21 -6.85 -7.25
CA VAL A 43 2.96 -6.76 -5.81
C VAL A 43 3.93 -5.78 -5.17
N ARG A 44 5.20 -5.86 -5.50
CA ARG A 44 6.21 -4.94 -4.98
C ARG A 44 5.93 -3.50 -5.37
N GLU A 45 5.50 -3.26 -6.60
CA GLU A 45 5.13 -1.93 -7.06
C GLU A 45 3.95 -1.39 -6.28
N VAL A 46 2.92 -2.23 -6.07
CA VAL A 46 1.75 -1.83 -5.30
C VAL A 46 2.13 -1.55 -3.85
N ILE A 47 2.97 -2.39 -3.25
CA ILE A 47 3.45 -2.17 -1.89
C ILE A 47 4.20 -0.84 -1.78
N SER A 48 5.02 -0.53 -2.77
CA SER A 48 5.74 0.74 -2.82
C SER A 48 4.77 1.92 -2.86
N HIS A 49 3.72 1.81 -3.69
CA HIS A 49 2.68 2.85 -3.77
C HIS A 49 1.90 2.99 -2.46
N ILE A 50 1.62 1.86 -1.80
CA ILE A 50 0.95 1.86 -0.51
C ILE A 50 1.81 2.60 0.52
N LYS A 51 3.09 2.29 0.57
CA LYS A 51 4.01 2.94 1.50
C LYS A 51 4.08 4.44 1.27
N MET A 52 4.12 4.86 0.02
CA MET A 52 4.13 6.28 -0.32
C MET A 52 2.83 6.97 0.08
N ALA A 53 1.69 6.31 -0.18
CA ALA A 53 0.39 6.87 0.18
C ALA A 53 0.21 6.94 1.70
N GLU A 54 0.65 5.92 2.42
CA GLU A 54 0.61 5.90 3.87
C GLU A 54 1.51 6.98 4.47
N ALA A 55 2.69 7.16 3.89
CA ALA A 55 3.60 8.21 4.33
C ALA A 55 3.00 9.59 4.15
N LYS A 56 2.31 9.82 3.04
CA LYS A 56 1.62 11.09 2.80
C LYS A 56 0.50 11.30 3.81
N LYS A 57 -0.27 10.27 4.06
CA LYS A 57 -1.37 10.32 5.03
C LYS A 57 -0.84 10.66 6.42
N GLU A 58 0.21 9.97 6.82
CA GLU A 58 0.86 10.19 8.11
C GLU A 58 1.43 11.59 8.20
N HIS A 59 2.08 12.04 7.14
CA HIS A 59 2.63 13.39 7.09
C HIS A 59 1.54 14.45 7.26
N MET A 60 0.42 14.28 6.59
CA MET A 60 -0.70 15.20 6.72
C MET A 60 -1.29 15.20 8.13
N GLN A 61 -1.43 14.02 8.72
CA GLN A 61 -1.91 13.90 10.10
C GLN A 61 -0.94 14.53 11.09
N ASN A 62 0.35 14.29 10.92
CA ASN A 62 1.37 14.89 11.76
C ASN A 62 1.37 16.40 11.65
N LYS A 63 1.13 16.91 10.45
CA LYS A 63 1.08 18.35 10.24
C LYS A 63 -0.08 18.99 10.99
N ILE A 64 -1.21 18.30 11.02
CA ILE A 64 -2.39 18.77 11.76
C ILE A 64 -2.12 18.68 13.27
N GLU A 65 -1.53 17.59 13.71
CA GLU A 65 -1.20 17.37 15.11
C GLU A 65 -0.12 18.33 15.61
N GLU A 66 0.84 18.66 14.76
CA GLU A 66 1.91 19.59 15.11
C GLU A 66 1.39 20.99 15.44
N VAL A 67 0.33 21.40 14.79
CA VAL A 67 -0.23 22.73 15.03
C VAL A 67 -0.74 22.85 16.45
N ALA A 68 -1.43 21.84 16.97
CA ALA A 68 -1.94 21.86 18.32
C ALA A 68 -0.92 21.39 19.36
N PRO A 69 -0.25 20.24 19.17
CA PRO A 69 0.73 19.76 20.14
C PRO A 69 1.96 20.64 20.26
N GLN A 70 2.36 21.31 19.19
CA GLN A 70 3.53 22.19 19.25
C GLN A 70 3.37 23.29 20.26
N VAL A 71 2.19 23.82 20.35
CA VAL A 71 1.91 24.87 21.34
C VAL A 71 2.06 24.31 22.76
N SER A 72 1.65 23.07 22.96
CA SER A 72 1.81 22.39 24.23
C SER A 72 3.25 22.06 24.55
N VAL A 73 3.94 21.51 23.55
CA VAL A 73 5.31 21.05 23.74
C VAL A 73 6.27 22.20 23.91
N ALA A 74 5.98 23.32 23.30
CA ALA A 74 6.83 24.51 23.41
C ALA A 74 6.88 25.04 24.85
N THR A 75 5.93 24.63 25.63
CA THR A 75 5.95 24.96 27.04
C THR A 75 6.69 23.90 27.83
#